data_c68b97652ee2ffeb8d130f842ea06977
#
_entry.id   c68b97652ee2ffeb8d130f842ea06977
#
_cell.length_a   1.000
_cell.length_b   1.000
_cell.length_c   1.000
_cell.angle_alpha   90.00
_cell.angle_beta   90.00
_cell.angle_gamma   90.00
#
_symmetry.space_group_name_H-M   'P 1'
#
loop_
_entity.id
_entity.type
_entity.pdbx_description
1 polymer ?
#
loop_
_entity_poly.entity_id
_entity_poly.type
_entity_poly.pdbx_seq_one_letter_code
_entity_poly.pdbx_strand_id
1 'polypeptide(L)'
;MKLVKGYLGQDLQLEGSLASKDSIRIDGSYVGSISSKHTVIVGASGKVKGQINAPVIQVNGWVEGNLKATKLVAVMPKAKIKGNIITPAGGLEMKIGSEFVGKFITK
;
A
#
# COMPACT_ATOMS: atom_id res chain seq x y z
N MET A 1 2.12 -1.65 -19.41
CA MET A 1 2.73 -2.18 -18.18
C MET A 1 2.60 -3.67 -18.06
N LYS A 2 3.63 -4.33 -17.63
CA LYS A 2 3.66 -5.76 -17.48
C LYS A 2 2.93 -6.18 -16.21
N LEU A 3 2.11 -7.21 -16.28
CA LEU A 3 1.49 -7.77 -15.10
C LEU A 3 2.55 -8.48 -14.25
N VAL A 4 2.57 -8.17 -12.97
CA VAL A 4 3.51 -8.76 -12.04
C VAL A 4 2.74 -9.55 -11.00
N LYS A 5 3.16 -10.77 -10.79
CA LYS A 5 2.66 -11.62 -9.73
C LYS A 5 3.69 -11.58 -8.62
N GLY A 6 3.33 -10.88 -7.55
CA GLY A 6 3.95 -11.12 -6.37
C GLY A 6 4.99 -10.28 -5.71
N TYR A 7 6.18 -10.17 -6.11
CA TYR A 7 7.23 -9.77 -5.19
C TYR A 7 8.23 -8.79 -5.79
N LEU A 8 8.41 -7.65 -5.10
CA LEU A 8 9.48 -6.70 -5.40
C LEU A 8 10.48 -6.73 -4.25
N GLY A 9 11.69 -7.17 -4.54
CA GLY A 9 12.72 -7.35 -3.52
C GLY A 9 13.29 -6.04 -2.97
N GLN A 10 14.06 -6.15 -1.90
CA GLN A 10 14.57 -5.01 -1.14
C GLN A 10 15.44 -4.05 -1.94
N ASP A 11 16.22 -4.58 -2.87
CA ASP A 11 17.15 -3.75 -3.63
C ASP A 11 16.57 -3.23 -4.95
N LEU A 12 15.28 -3.48 -5.19
CA LEU A 12 14.64 -3.03 -6.41
C LEU A 12 14.08 -1.63 -6.25
N GLN A 13 14.24 -0.84 -7.30
CA GLN A 13 13.63 0.47 -7.43
C GLN A 13 12.89 0.52 -8.74
N LEU A 14 11.58 0.76 -8.69
CA LEU A 14 10.73 0.76 -9.87
C LEU A 14 9.91 2.04 -9.93
N GLU A 15 9.62 2.46 -11.14
CA GLU A 15 8.73 3.59 -11.42
C GLU A 15 7.70 3.18 -12.44
N GLY A 16 6.53 3.82 -12.39
CA GLY A 16 5.50 3.67 -13.39
C GLY A 16 4.22 3.10 -12.84
N SER A 17 3.54 2.27 -13.62
CA SER A 17 2.29 1.66 -13.24
C SER A 17 2.43 0.16 -13.14
N LEU A 18 1.97 -0.39 -12.05
CA LEU A 18 2.01 -1.82 -11.79
C LEU A 18 0.59 -2.33 -11.58
N ALA A 19 0.20 -3.37 -12.28
CA ALA A 19 -1.10 -3.99 -12.12
C ALA A 19 -0.96 -5.50 -11.99
N SER A 20 -1.75 -6.08 -11.10
CA SER A 20 -1.73 -7.52 -10.90
C SER A 20 -3.13 -8.03 -10.61
N LYS A 21 -3.41 -9.27 -10.99
CA LYS A 21 -4.63 -9.98 -10.61
C LYS A 21 -4.50 -10.63 -9.25
N ASP A 22 -3.29 -10.82 -8.79
CA ASP A 22 -2.96 -11.50 -7.53
C ASP A 22 -2.41 -10.52 -6.51
N SER A 23 -2.06 -11.04 -5.35
CA SER A 23 -1.44 -10.25 -4.30
C SER A 23 -0.04 -9.79 -4.72
N ILE A 24 0.30 -8.58 -4.32
CA ILE A 24 1.61 -7.99 -4.57
C ILE A 24 2.28 -7.70 -3.24
N ARG A 25 3.53 -8.12 -3.10
CA ARG A 25 4.34 -7.77 -1.93
C ARG A 25 5.51 -6.88 -2.37
N ILE A 26 5.69 -5.77 -1.69
CA ILE A 26 6.74 -4.80 -2.01
C ILE A 26 7.68 -4.67 -0.83
N ASP A 27 8.94 -5.06 -1.01
CA ASP A 27 10.00 -4.88 -0.02
C ASP A 27 11.06 -3.88 -0.48
N GLY A 28 10.95 -3.40 -1.71
CA GLY A 28 11.84 -2.38 -2.26
C GLY A 28 11.17 -1.03 -2.39
N SER A 29 11.73 -0.17 -3.22
CA SER A 29 11.21 1.19 -3.47
C SER A 29 10.38 1.22 -4.74
N TYR A 30 9.25 1.89 -4.69
CA TYR A 30 8.35 2.03 -5.83
C TYR A 30 7.79 3.44 -5.90
N VAL A 31 7.79 4.02 -7.10
CA VAL A 31 7.20 5.33 -7.36
C VAL A 31 6.19 5.20 -8.49
N GLY A 32 4.95 5.61 -8.25
CA GLY A 32 3.90 5.58 -9.26
C GLY A 32 2.61 4.96 -8.75
N SER A 33 1.93 4.20 -9.63
CA SER A 33 0.64 3.61 -9.31
C SER A 33 0.73 2.11 -9.18
N ILE A 34 0.11 1.57 -8.14
CA ILE A 34 0.01 0.13 -7.93
C ILE A 34 -1.46 -0.23 -7.86
N SER A 35 -1.86 -1.24 -8.61
CA SER A 35 -3.22 -1.73 -8.61
C SER A 35 -3.22 -3.26 -8.51
N SER A 36 -4.05 -3.79 -7.64
CA SER A 36 -4.23 -5.22 -7.49
C SER A 36 -5.71 -5.55 -7.35
N LYS A 37 -6.09 -6.74 -7.77
CA LYS A 37 -7.44 -7.25 -7.55
C LYS A 37 -7.55 -8.06 -6.26
N HIS A 38 -6.47 -8.21 -5.54
CA HIS A 38 -6.41 -8.91 -4.26
C HIS A 38 -5.84 -8.03 -3.15
N THR A 39 -4.61 -8.28 -2.77
CA THR A 39 -3.99 -7.61 -1.63
C THR A 39 -2.67 -6.99 -2.04
N VAL A 40 -2.41 -5.78 -1.57
CA VAL A 40 -1.08 -5.18 -1.68
C VAL A 40 -0.47 -5.17 -0.29
N ILE A 41 0.71 -5.76 -0.17
CA ILE A 41 1.46 -5.81 1.08
C ILE A 41 2.74 -5.00 0.91
N VAL A 42 2.89 -3.96 1.73
CA VAL A 42 4.14 -3.20 1.78
C VAL A 42 4.92 -3.74 2.97
N GLY A 43 6.00 -4.45 2.70
CA GLY A 43 6.83 -5.04 3.74
C GLY A 43 7.60 -4.01 4.54
N ALA A 44 8.26 -4.44 5.63
CA ALA A 44 8.96 -3.53 6.54
C ALA A 44 10.06 -2.71 5.85
N SER A 45 10.65 -3.23 4.79
CA SER A 45 11.66 -2.53 3.99
C SER A 45 11.08 -1.80 2.79
N GLY A 46 9.78 -1.90 2.57
CA GLY A 46 9.12 -1.31 1.42
C GLY A 46 8.92 0.19 1.57
N LYS A 47 9.07 0.89 0.46
CA LYS A 47 8.78 2.32 0.36
C LYS A 47 8.00 2.57 -0.91
N VAL A 48 6.82 3.15 -0.78
CA VAL A 48 5.95 3.43 -1.92
C VAL A 48 5.61 4.90 -1.93
N LYS A 49 5.78 5.52 -3.08
CA LYS A 49 5.31 6.90 -3.34
C LYS A 49 4.32 6.87 -4.48
N GLY A 50 3.12 7.37 -4.26
CA GLY A 50 2.11 7.45 -5.30
C GLY A 50 0.78 6.91 -4.85
N GLN A 51 0.16 6.06 -5.69
CA GLN A 51 -1.17 5.54 -5.41
C GLN A 51 -1.17 4.04 -5.31
N ILE A 52 -1.92 3.52 -4.35
CA ILE A 52 -2.17 2.09 -4.23
C ILE A 52 -3.68 1.87 -4.26
N ASN A 53 -4.14 1.02 -5.17
CA ASN A 53 -5.53 0.61 -5.28
C ASN A 53 -5.62 -0.90 -5.14
N ALA A 54 -6.37 -1.37 -4.16
CA ALA A 54 -6.59 -2.80 -3.97
C ALA A 54 -7.76 -3.01 -3.03
N PRO A 55 -8.41 -4.18 -3.04
CA PRO A 55 -9.43 -4.48 -2.03
C PRO A 55 -8.87 -4.46 -0.61
N VAL A 56 -7.66 -5.00 -0.42
CA VAL A 56 -6.99 -5.03 0.87
C VAL A 56 -5.59 -4.49 0.72
N ILE A 57 -5.21 -3.58 1.61
CA ILE A 57 -3.86 -3.01 1.64
C ILE A 57 -3.30 -3.23 3.04
N GLN A 58 -2.14 -3.86 3.12
CA GLN A 58 -1.45 -4.10 4.38
C GLN A 58 -0.11 -3.38 4.34
N VAL A 59 0.15 -2.50 5.31
CA VAL A 59 1.36 -1.69 5.32
C VAL A 59 2.19 -1.99 6.55
N ASN A 60 3.41 -2.46 6.33
CA ASN A 60 4.44 -2.61 7.37
C ASN A 60 5.59 -1.64 7.18
N GLY A 61 5.66 -0.98 6.04
CA GLY A 61 6.75 -0.10 5.69
C GLY A 61 6.29 1.35 5.58
N TRP A 62 6.78 2.04 4.57
CA TRP A 62 6.53 3.45 4.40
C TRP A 62 5.75 3.70 3.10
N VAL A 63 4.68 4.50 3.21
CA VAL A 63 3.87 4.87 2.06
C VAL A 63 3.63 6.36 2.09
N GLU A 64 3.85 7.02 0.95
CA GLU A 64 3.54 8.43 0.78
C GLU A 64 2.65 8.59 -0.45
N GLY A 65 1.44 9.12 -0.24
CA GLY A 65 0.48 9.33 -1.30
C GLY A 65 -0.91 8.85 -0.93
N ASN A 66 -1.62 8.26 -1.90
CA ASN A 66 -3.00 7.86 -1.70
C ASN A 66 -3.14 6.35 -1.63
N LEU A 67 -3.87 5.88 -0.63
CA LEU A 67 -4.27 4.48 -0.50
C LEU A 67 -5.76 4.39 -0.71
N LYS A 68 -6.18 3.59 -1.68
CA LYS A 68 -7.60 3.37 -1.92
C LYS A 68 -7.90 1.88 -1.81
N ALA A 69 -8.68 1.53 -0.80
CA ALA A 69 -9.09 0.16 -0.58
C ALA A 69 -10.61 0.06 -0.61
N THR A 70 -11.12 -1.08 -1.08
CA THR A 70 -12.56 -1.32 -1.10
C THR A 70 -13.02 -2.17 0.07
N LYS A 71 -12.10 -2.78 0.81
CA LYS A 71 -12.42 -3.61 1.96
C LYS A 71 -11.69 -3.18 3.22
N LEU A 72 -10.36 -3.16 3.19
CA LEU A 72 -9.58 -2.96 4.41
C LEU A 72 -8.21 -2.35 4.12
N VAL A 73 -7.81 -1.43 4.98
CA VAL A 73 -6.42 -1.00 5.10
C VAL A 73 -5.93 -1.38 6.48
N ALA A 74 -4.90 -2.22 6.55
CA ALA A 74 -4.29 -2.62 7.81
C ALA A 74 -2.92 -1.95 7.93
N VAL A 75 -2.73 -1.18 8.99
CA VAL A 75 -1.48 -0.47 9.25
C VAL A 75 -0.79 -1.13 10.44
N MET A 76 0.35 -1.74 10.19
CA MET A 76 1.10 -2.50 11.20
C MET A 76 1.92 -1.57 12.10
N PRO A 77 2.44 -2.07 13.26
CA PRO A 77 3.06 -1.19 14.25
C PRO A 77 4.24 -0.36 13.77
N LYS A 78 4.99 -0.85 12.79
CA LYS A 78 6.17 -0.13 12.28
C LYS A 78 5.88 0.71 11.04
N ALA A 79 4.64 0.72 10.59
CA ALA A 79 4.27 1.40 9.37
C ALA A 79 4.21 2.91 9.54
N LYS A 80 4.55 3.62 8.47
CA LYS A 80 4.41 5.07 8.39
C LYS A 80 3.69 5.42 7.10
N ILE A 81 2.62 6.19 7.21
CA ILE A 81 1.82 6.60 6.07
C ILE A 81 1.71 8.12 6.07
N LYS A 82 2.01 8.73 4.94
CA LYS A 82 1.76 10.15 4.67
C LYS A 82 0.82 10.28 3.50
N GLY A 83 -0.30 10.97 3.68
CA GLY A 83 -1.22 11.24 2.59
C GLY A 83 -2.64 10.90 2.93
N ASN A 84 -3.36 10.35 1.96
CA ASN A 84 -4.78 10.07 2.12
C ASN A 84 -5.06 8.59 2.09
N ILE A 85 -5.95 8.14 2.98
CA ILE A 85 -6.48 6.79 2.96
C ILE A 85 -7.97 6.88 2.64
N ILE A 86 -8.41 6.17 1.62
CA ILE A 86 -9.81 6.09 1.23
C ILE A 86 -10.25 4.65 1.37
N THR A 87 -11.23 4.40 2.23
CA THR A 87 -11.72 3.05 2.50
C THR A 87 -13.16 3.13 3.00
N PRO A 88 -13.95 2.06 2.91
CA PRO A 88 -15.30 2.09 3.47
C PRO A 88 -15.27 2.19 5.00
N ALA A 89 -16.38 2.61 5.58
CA ALA A 89 -16.50 2.71 7.02
C ALA A 89 -16.16 1.36 7.68
N GLY A 90 -15.32 1.42 8.70
CA GLY A 90 -14.84 0.20 9.37
C GLY A 90 -13.69 -0.50 8.67
N GLY A 91 -13.24 0.03 7.53
CA GLY A 91 -12.16 -0.60 6.75
C GLY A 91 -10.75 -0.20 7.12
N LEU A 92 -10.56 0.58 8.18
CA LEU A 92 -9.22 0.95 8.62
C LEU A 92 -8.88 0.25 9.93
N GLU A 93 -7.75 -0.43 9.95
CA GLU A 93 -7.19 -1.03 11.15
C GLU A 93 -5.78 -0.51 11.36
N MET A 94 -5.54 0.20 12.45
CA MET A 94 -4.20 0.71 12.78
C MET A 94 -3.73 0.07 14.07
N LYS A 95 -2.56 -0.52 14.04
CA LYS A 95 -1.95 -1.11 15.22
C LYS A 95 -1.18 -0.06 16.02
N ILE A 96 -1.03 -0.30 17.31
CA ILE A 96 -0.26 0.59 18.21
C ILE A 96 1.18 0.67 17.71
N GLY A 97 1.73 1.88 17.61
CA GLY A 97 3.08 2.11 17.12
C GLY A 97 3.15 2.55 15.66
N SER A 98 2.05 2.46 14.93
CA SER A 98 1.99 2.98 13.57
C SER A 98 1.88 4.50 13.56
N GLU A 99 2.31 5.12 12.46
CA GLU A 99 2.20 6.55 12.27
C GLU A 99 1.41 6.86 11.01
N PHE A 100 0.48 7.79 11.12
CA PHE A 100 -0.29 8.27 9.98
C PHE A 100 -0.40 9.78 10.04
N VAL A 101 0.01 10.43 8.94
CA VAL A 101 -0.11 11.87 8.77
C VAL A 101 -0.87 12.13 7.47
N GLY A 102 -2.03 12.81 7.58
CA GLY A 102 -2.83 13.11 6.41
C GLY A 102 -4.31 13.01 6.69
N LYS A 103 -5.08 12.58 5.69
CA LYS A 103 -6.53 12.49 5.79
C LYS A 103 -6.99 11.06 5.64
N PHE A 104 -7.99 10.72 6.43
CA PHE A 104 -8.71 9.48 6.30
C PHE A 104 -10.12 9.77 5.81
N ILE A 105 -10.48 9.17 4.67
CA ILE A 105 -11.77 9.41 4.03
C ILE A 105 -12.53 8.08 4.00
N THR A 106 -13.72 8.08 4.56
CA THR A 106 -14.63 6.93 4.49
C THR A 106 -15.65 7.16 3.39
N LYS A 107 -15.96 6.10 2.67
CA LYS A 107 -17.01 6.14 1.65
C LYS A 107 -18.07 5.11 1.90
#